data_8c55105aa0f9835428b50486eb04b6c4
#
_entry.id   8c55105aa0f9835428b50486eb04b6c4
#
_cell.length_a   1.000
_cell.length_b   1.000
_cell.length_c   1.000
_cell.angle_alpha   90.00
_cell.angle_beta   90.00
_cell.angle_gamma   90.00
#
_symmetry.space_group_name_H-M   'P 1'
#
loop_
_entity.id
_entity.type
_entity.pdbx_description
1 polymer ?
#
loop_
_entity_poly.entity_id
_entity_poly.type
_entity_poly.pdbx_seq_one_letter_code
_entity_poly.pdbx_strand_id
1 'polypeptide(L)'
;PVELIFAFVKTMAEFQEIVSMVIEGQHLVENGLLYVAYPKKGNKMYPTFVHRDEIFPTLQVNETDGYIKGSTLKFNRMVSLDETFTVVGMKNVLKKPAKNQTSSAVGDYIQYLPEIEALVQTEPAAAATFAALTPGYQKEWARYVFSAKRAETRKKRQTEMLVILKEGYKTKALYQQRKK
;
A
#
# COMPACT_ATOMS: atom_id res chain seq x y z
N PRO A 1 -27.53 -9.01 7.28
CA PRO A 1 -26.57 -8.40 6.38
C PRO A 1 -26.86 -8.77 4.94
N VAL A 2 -26.54 -7.84 4.02
CA VAL A 2 -26.79 -7.95 2.57
C VAL A 2 -25.47 -7.93 1.79
N GLU A 3 -25.52 -8.38 0.53
CA GLU A 3 -24.31 -8.40 -0.34
C GLU A 3 -24.00 -7.03 -0.93
N LEU A 4 -25.02 -6.19 -1.11
CA LEU A 4 -24.88 -4.88 -1.72
C LEU A 4 -25.80 -3.86 -1.05
N ILE A 5 -25.22 -2.70 -0.74
CA ILE A 5 -25.93 -1.48 -0.38
C ILE A 5 -25.54 -0.41 -1.40
N PHE A 6 -26.54 0.26 -1.96
CA PHE A 6 -26.33 1.43 -2.81
C PHE A 6 -27.10 2.60 -2.21
N ALA A 7 -26.41 3.70 -1.92
CA ALA A 7 -26.99 4.88 -1.30
C ALA A 7 -26.67 6.13 -2.12
N PHE A 8 -27.63 7.07 -2.16
CA PHE A 8 -27.43 8.43 -2.65
C PHE A 8 -27.39 9.38 -1.46
N VAL A 9 -26.40 10.25 -1.43
CA VAL A 9 -26.23 11.29 -0.42
C VAL A 9 -26.02 12.65 -1.08
N LYS A 10 -26.35 13.74 -0.40
CA LYS A 10 -26.20 15.09 -0.92
C LYS A 10 -25.09 15.88 -0.23
N THR A 11 -24.68 15.42 0.95
CA THR A 11 -23.70 16.12 1.80
C THR A 11 -22.67 15.14 2.36
N MET A 12 -21.55 15.68 2.84
CA MET A 12 -20.53 14.86 3.52
C MET A 12 -21.04 14.27 4.84
N ALA A 13 -21.94 15.01 5.54
CA ALA A 13 -22.55 14.52 6.77
C ALA A 13 -23.41 13.27 6.53
N GLU A 14 -24.28 13.30 5.51
CA GLU A 14 -25.08 12.13 5.11
C GLU A 14 -24.19 10.97 4.66
N PHE A 15 -23.08 11.28 3.96
CA PHE A 15 -22.11 10.26 3.56
C PHE A 15 -21.52 9.54 4.78
N GLN A 16 -21.08 10.32 5.78
CA GLN A 16 -20.54 9.80 7.02
C GLN A 16 -21.57 8.97 7.81
N GLU A 17 -22.81 9.46 7.89
CA GLU A 17 -23.92 8.78 8.57
C GLU A 17 -24.20 7.40 7.95
N ILE A 18 -24.32 7.30 6.63
CA ILE A 18 -24.54 6.04 5.92
C ILE A 18 -23.39 5.06 6.20
N VAL A 19 -22.15 5.51 6.13
CA VAL A 19 -20.98 4.67 6.38
C VAL A 19 -20.97 4.18 7.83
N SER A 20 -21.23 5.06 8.80
CA SER A 20 -21.30 4.69 10.23
C SER A 20 -22.42 3.69 10.50
N MET A 21 -23.60 3.93 9.94
CA MET A 21 -24.74 3.01 10.07
C MET A 21 -24.41 1.60 9.54
N VAL A 22 -23.75 1.52 8.38
CA VAL A 22 -23.37 0.23 7.76
C VAL A 22 -22.34 -0.51 8.62
N ILE A 23 -21.39 0.23 9.22
CA ILE A 23 -20.33 -0.34 10.08
C ILE A 23 -20.94 -0.82 11.40
N GLU A 24 -21.68 0.04 12.11
CA GLU A 24 -22.24 -0.23 13.44
C GLU A 24 -23.29 -1.34 13.40
N GLY A 25 -24.17 -1.30 12.39
CA GLY A 25 -25.19 -2.31 12.19
C GLY A 25 -24.70 -3.61 11.55
N GLN A 26 -23.44 -3.69 11.13
CA GLN A 26 -22.86 -4.84 10.42
C GLN A 26 -23.74 -5.31 9.25
N HIS A 27 -24.23 -4.32 8.48
CA HIS A 27 -25.25 -4.58 7.45
C HIS A 27 -24.72 -5.31 6.20
N LEU A 28 -23.42 -5.49 6.05
CA LEU A 28 -22.82 -6.19 4.91
C LEU A 28 -22.28 -7.56 5.31
N VAL A 29 -22.53 -8.55 4.46
CA VAL A 29 -21.85 -9.85 4.54
C VAL A 29 -20.36 -9.70 4.27
N GLU A 30 -19.57 -10.74 4.55
CA GLU A 30 -18.15 -10.77 4.12
C GLU A 30 -18.05 -10.63 2.61
N ASN A 31 -17.19 -9.77 2.14
CA ASN A 31 -17.04 -9.35 0.74
C ASN A 31 -18.21 -8.53 0.17
N GLY A 32 -19.21 -8.19 0.95
CA GLY A 32 -20.30 -7.31 0.55
C GLY A 32 -19.81 -5.90 0.19
N LEU A 33 -20.59 -5.20 -0.61
CA LEU A 33 -20.23 -3.92 -1.20
C LEU A 33 -21.16 -2.81 -0.73
N LEU A 34 -20.57 -1.67 -0.39
CA LEU A 34 -21.27 -0.41 -0.20
C LEU A 34 -20.86 0.55 -1.32
N TYR A 35 -21.84 1.03 -2.07
CA TYR A 35 -21.67 2.12 -3.02
C TYR A 35 -22.41 3.35 -2.53
N VAL A 36 -21.71 4.49 -2.47
CA VAL A 36 -22.28 5.78 -2.11
C VAL A 36 -22.09 6.74 -3.28
N ALA A 37 -23.21 7.18 -3.84
CA ALA A 37 -23.25 8.18 -4.90
C ALA A 37 -23.46 9.57 -4.30
N TYR A 38 -22.65 10.54 -4.70
CA TYR A 38 -22.72 11.91 -4.20
C TYR A 38 -22.55 12.93 -5.33
N PRO A 39 -23.17 14.13 -5.22
CA PRO A 39 -23.00 15.21 -6.19
C PRO A 39 -21.55 15.73 -6.12
N LYS A 40 -20.86 15.73 -7.26
CA LYS A 40 -19.49 16.24 -7.36
C LYS A 40 -19.46 17.76 -7.43
N LYS A 41 -18.33 18.35 -7.05
CA LYS A 41 -18.09 19.78 -7.21
C LYS A 41 -18.29 20.21 -8.67
N GLY A 42 -19.05 21.29 -8.87
CA GLY A 42 -19.37 21.81 -10.21
C GLY A 42 -20.57 21.14 -10.89
N ASN A 43 -21.29 20.22 -10.22
CA ASN A 43 -22.57 19.74 -10.74
C ASN A 43 -23.58 20.89 -10.84
N LYS A 44 -24.53 20.79 -11.78
CA LYS A 44 -25.53 21.82 -12.04
C LYS A 44 -26.92 21.51 -11.47
N MET A 45 -27.09 20.30 -10.92
CA MET A 45 -28.40 19.79 -10.49
C MET A 45 -28.66 19.99 -8.99
N TYR A 46 -27.62 20.04 -8.16
CA TYR A 46 -27.74 20.12 -6.71
C TYR A 46 -27.02 21.37 -6.19
N PRO A 47 -27.60 22.06 -5.21
CA PRO A 47 -26.94 23.20 -4.55
C PRO A 47 -25.79 22.75 -3.63
N THR A 48 -25.75 21.46 -3.29
CA THR A 48 -24.73 20.86 -2.44
C THR A 48 -23.81 19.95 -3.27
N PHE A 49 -22.64 19.68 -2.74
CA PHE A 49 -21.68 18.71 -3.30
C PHE A 49 -20.83 18.13 -2.17
N VAL A 50 -20.21 17.00 -2.43
CA VAL A 50 -19.16 16.46 -1.56
C VAL A 50 -17.81 16.74 -2.21
N HIS A 51 -16.90 17.34 -1.43
CA HIS A 51 -15.55 17.56 -1.92
C HIS A 51 -14.77 16.25 -1.83
N ARG A 52 -14.21 15.83 -2.95
CA ARG A 52 -13.48 14.56 -3.07
C ARG A 52 -12.40 14.40 -2.00
N ASP A 53 -11.64 15.46 -1.73
CA ASP A 53 -10.48 15.41 -0.83
C ASP A 53 -10.88 15.39 0.66
N GLU A 54 -12.16 15.65 0.98
CA GLU A 54 -12.68 15.57 2.34
C GLU A 54 -13.10 14.14 2.74
N ILE A 55 -13.30 13.25 1.77
CA ILE A 55 -13.82 11.90 2.02
C ILE A 55 -12.89 11.09 2.91
N PHE A 56 -11.59 11.01 2.57
CA PHE A 56 -10.62 10.21 3.32
C PHE A 56 -10.40 10.72 4.75
N PRO A 57 -10.17 12.02 4.98
CA PRO A 57 -10.03 12.55 6.34
C PRO A 57 -11.30 12.36 7.17
N THR A 58 -12.48 12.65 6.62
CA THR A 58 -13.75 12.57 7.35
C THR A 58 -14.11 11.15 7.74
N LEU A 59 -13.92 10.19 6.83
CA LEU A 59 -14.15 8.76 7.10
C LEU A 59 -12.97 8.09 7.83
N GLN A 60 -11.91 8.83 8.14
CA GLN A 60 -10.69 8.31 8.75
C GLN A 60 -10.13 7.07 8.01
N VAL A 61 -10.06 7.18 6.68
CA VAL A 61 -9.49 6.12 5.85
C VAL A 61 -7.98 6.10 6.03
N ASN A 62 -7.44 4.93 6.34
CA ASN A 62 -6.00 4.74 6.41
C ASN A 62 -5.42 4.66 4.98
N GLU A 63 -4.57 5.60 4.61
CA GLU A 63 -4.00 5.70 3.27
C GLU A 63 -3.11 4.51 2.88
N THR A 64 -2.54 3.80 3.87
CA THR A 64 -1.65 2.66 3.64
C THR A 64 -2.40 1.39 3.25
N ASP A 65 -3.52 1.12 3.91
CA ASP A 65 -4.27 -0.14 3.72
C ASP A 65 -5.70 0.07 3.18
N GLY A 66 -6.18 1.31 3.14
CA GLY A 66 -7.48 1.71 2.62
C GLY A 66 -8.67 1.38 3.53
N TYR A 67 -8.45 0.90 4.74
CA TYR A 67 -9.53 0.62 5.69
C TYR A 67 -10.01 1.88 6.41
N ILE A 68 -11.30 1.96 6.67
CA ILE A 68 -11.87 2.92 7.60
C ILE A 68 -11.46 2.51 9.01
N LYS A 69 -10.97 3.46 9.81
CA LYS A 69 -10.47 3.22 11.16
C LYS A 69 -11.47 2.45 12.03
N GLY A 70 -11.01 1.39 12.65
CA GLY A 70 -11.83 0.57 13.56
C GLY A 70 -12.86 -0.33 12.88
N SER A 71 -12.85 -0.44 11.54
CA SER A 71 -13.81 -1.24 10.79
C SER A 71 -13.19 -2.28 9.86
N THR A 72 -14.03 -3.11 9.28
CA THR A 72 -13.70 -4.05 8.20
C THR A 72 -14.02 -3.48 6.81
N LEU A 73 -14.55 -2.25 6.76
CA LEU A 73 -14.91 -1.60 5.52
C LEU A 73 -13.67 -0.97 4.88
N LYS A 74 -13.36 -1.40 3.67
CA LYS A 74 -12.18 -0.97 2.92
C LYS A 74 -12.59 -0.19 1.68
N PHE A 75 -11.99 0.98 1.48
CA PHE A 75 -12.11 1.73 0.24
C PHE A 75 -11.65 0.87 -0.94
N ASN A 76 -12.45 0.81 -1.98
CA ASN A 76 -12.19 -0.03 -3.15
C ASN A 76 -11.95 0.81 -4.40
N ARG A 77 -12.87 1.71 -4.72
CA ARG A 77 -12.80 2.53 -5.94
C ARG A 77 -13.58 3.83 -5.82
N MET A 78 -13.26 4.77 -6.70
CA MET A 78 -14.03 5.97 -6.93
C MET A 78 -14.21 6.13 -8.44
N VAL A 79 -15.44 6.24 -8.90
CA VAL A 79 -15.78 6.28 -10.33
C VAL A 79 -16.78 7.40 -10.58
N SER A 80 -16.57 8.18 -11.64
CA SER A 80 -17.59 9.12 -12.12
C SER A 80 -18.76 8.33 -12.68
N LEU A 81 -19.96 8.56 -12.18
CA LEU A 81 -21.18 7.92 -12.68
C LEU A 81 -21.70 8.63 -13.92
N ASP A 82 -21.86 9.95 -13.80
CA ASP A 82 -22.34 10.84 -14.83
C ASP A 82 -21.79 12.27 -14.64
N GLU A 83 -22.40 13.29 -15.24
CA GLU A 83 -21.99 14.68 -15.08
C GLU A 83 -22.24 15.23 -13.67
N THR A 84 -23.17 14.64 -12.91
CA THR A 84 -23.61 15.07 -11.60
C THR A 84 -22.96 14.28 -10.48
N PHE A 85 -22.92 12.96 -10.59
CA PHE A 85 -22.54 12.06 -9.51
C PHE A 85 -21.18 11.41 -9.69
N THR A 86 -20.51 11.24 -8.56
CA THR A 86 -19.39 10.31 -8.39
C THR A 86 -19.81 9.22 -7.42
N VAL A 87 -19.38 8.00 -7.64
CA VAL A 87 -19.64 6.85 -6.77
C VAL A 87 -18.36 6.42 -6.09
N VAL A 88 -18.41 6.30 -4.76
CA VAL A 88 -17.39 5.63 -3.97
C VAL A 88 -17.85 4.23 -3.67
N GLY A 89 -17.02 3.24 -3.99
CA GLY A 89 -17.20 1.84 -3.63
C GLY A 89 -16.31 1.45 -2.47
N MET A 90 -16.89 0.81 -1.49
CA MET A 90 -16.23 0.21 -0.34
C MET A 90 -16.60 -1.27 -0.24
N LYS A 91 -15.71 -2.08 0.29
CA LYS A 91 -15.90 -3.53 0.43
C LYS A 91 -15.71 -3.95 1.88
N ASN A 92 -16.62 -4.77 2.39
CA ASN A 92 -16.48 -5.39 3.70
C ASN A 92 -15.48 -6.54 3.62
N VAL A 93 -14.26 -6.34 4.08
CA VAL A 93 -13.17 -7.31 4.03
C VAL A 93 -12.65 -7.54 5.43
N LEU A 94 -12.84 -8.74 5.96
CA LEU A 94 -12.23 -9.10 7.24
C LEU A 94 -10.72 -8.89 7.17
N LYS A 95 -10.17 -8.13 8.10
CA LYS A 95 -8.72 -7.99 8.23
C LYS A 95 -8.17 -9.39 8.54
N LYS A 96 -7.60 -10.02 7.53
CA LYS A 96 -6.82 -11.25 7.77
C LYS A 96 -5.71 -10.86 8.74
N PRO A 97 -5.46 -11.65 9.80
CA PRO A 97 -4.29 -11.43 10.64
C PRO A 97 -3.11 -11.26 9.69
N ALA A 98 -2.34 -10.22 9.89
CA ALA A 98 -1.26 -9.86 8.99
C ALA A 98 -0.40 -11.13 8.77
N LYS A 99 -0.62 -11.82 7.66
CA LYS A 99 0.42 -12.68 7.13
C LYS A 99 1.58 -11.72 6.96
N ASN A 100 2.73 -12.03 7.55
CA ASN A 100 3.95 -11.26 7.41
C ASN A 100 4.08 -10.78 5.95
N GLN A 101 3.39 -9.70 5.62
CA GLN A 101 3.58 -9.03 4.34
C GLN A 101 4.94 -8.42 4.49
N THR A 102 5.90 -8.99 3.79
CA THR A 102 7.19 -8.38 3.63
C THR A 102 6.93 -6.96 3.15
N SER A 103 7.15 -5.99 4.03
CA SER A 103 6.98 -4.58 3.71
C SER A 103 7.75 -4.24 2.44
N SER A 104 7.17 -3.44 1.57
CA SER A 104 7.87 -2.89 0.42
C SER A 104 8.65 -1.62 0.79
N ALA A 105 8.43 -1.07 1.99
CA ALA A 105 9.13 0.12 2.46
C ALA A 105 10.59 -0.21 2.78
N VAL A 106 11.50 0.54 2.18
CA VAL A 106 12.96 0.34 2.35
C VAL A 106 13.38 0.55 3.81
N GLY A 107 12.65 1.43 4.54
CA GLY A 107 12.91 1.73 5.94
C GLY A 107 12.76 0.55 6.90
N ASP A 108 11.87 -0.39 6.59
CA ASP A 108 11.59 -1.55 7.45
C ASP A 108 12.73 -2.58 7.47
N TYR A 109 13.69 -2.44 6.56
CA TYR A 109 14.84 -3.35 6.43
C TYR A 109 16.12 -2.79 7.05
N ILE A 110 16.09 -1.63 7.69
CA ILE A 110 17.25 -1.01 8.34
C ILE A 110 17.86 -1.94 9.41
N GLN A 111 17.03 -2.67 10.12
CA GLN A 111 17.46 -3.63 11.15
C GLN A 111 18.35 -4.76 10.61
N TYR A 112 18.31 -5.02 9.31
CA TYR A 112 19.13 -6.06 8.65
C TYR A 112 20.44 -5.52 8.06
N LEU A 113 20.72 -4.22 8.17
CA LEU A 113 22.00 -3.66 7.70
C LEU A 113 23.21 -4.31 8.33
N PRO A 114 23.25 -4.56 9.64
CA PRO A 114 24.41 -5.24 10.27
C PRO A 114 24.68 -6.63 9.68
N GLU A 115 23.61 -7.38 9.30
CA GLU A 115 23.75 -8.70 8.66
C GLU A 115 24.30 -8.56 7.24
N ILE A 116 23.88 -7.54 6.49
CA ILE A 116 24.42 -7.23 5.15
C ILE A 116 25.89 -6.82 5.26
N GLU A 117 26.22 -5.96 6.21
CA GLU A 117 27.61 -5.52 6.44
C GLU A 117 28.52 -6.71 6.76
N ALA A 118 28.10 -7.60 7.66
CA ALA A 118 28.83 -8.81 7.97
C ALA A 118 29.02 -9.72 6.75
N LEU A 119 27.99 -9.81 5.90
CA LEU A 119 28.04 -10.64 4.71
C LEU A 119 29.00 -10.08 3.65
N VAL A 120 29.00 -8.77 3.39
CA VAL A 120 29.87 -8.16 2.37
C VAL A 120 31.34 -8.19 2.82
N GLN A 121 31.64 -8.25 4.13
CA GLN A 121 33.01 -8.40 4.65
C GLN A 121 33.69 -9.70 4.21
N THR A 122 32.92 -10.71 3.78
CA THR A 122 33.49 -11.96 3.23
C THR A 122 34.14 -11.77 1.86
N GLU A 123 33.85 -10.64 1.17
CA GLU A 123 34.38 -10.31 -0.16
C GLU A 123 34.90 -8.85 -0.16
N PRO A 124 36.22 -8.61 -0.02
CA PRO A 124 36.78 -7.25 0.13
C PRO A 124 36.35 -6.26 -0.95
N ALA A 125 36.24 -6.69 -2.21
CA ALA A 125 35.79 -5.82 -3.31
C ALA A 125 34.30 -5.44 -3.16
N ALA A 126 33.46 -6.34 -2.71
CA ALA A 126 32.05 -6.05 -2.42
C ALA A 126 31.89 -5.12 -1.21
N ALA A 127 32.71 -5.32 -0.16
CA ALA A 127 32.73 -4.47 1.03
C ALA A 127 33.11 -3.03 0.68
N ALA A 128 34.15 -2.84 -0.13
CA ALA A 128 34.59 -1.50 -0.60
C ALA A 128 33.47 -0.81 -1.38
N THR A 129 32.83 -1.50 -2.32
CA THR A 129 31.71 -0.96 -3.08
C THR A 129 30.53 -0.63 -2.18
N PHE A 130 30.14 -1.52 -1.26
CA PHE A 130 29.02 -1.32 -0.34
C PHE A 130 29.25 -0.12 0.61
N ALA A 131 30.46 0.05 1.14
CA ALA A 131 30.81 1.18 1.99
C ALA A 131 30.72 2.52 1.26
N ALA A 132 30.99 2.54 -0.06
CA ALA A 132 30.88 3.74 -0.90
C ALA A 132 29.42 4.06 -1.30
N LEU A 133 28.46 3.16 -1.04
CA LEU A 133 27.04 3.42 -1.33
C LEU A 133 26.45 4.45 -0.37
N THR A 134 25.51 5.25 -0.88
CA THR A 134 24.68 6.08 0.00
C THR A 134 23.78 5.21 0.88
N PRO A 135 23.34 5.70 2.06
CA PRO A 135 22.45 4.95 2.96
C PRO A 135 21.18 4.43 2.29
N GLY A 136 20.67 5.14 1.28
CA GLY A 136 19.52 4.70 0.50
C GLY A 136 19.77 3.40 -0.26
N TYR A 137 20.91 3.30 -0.95
CA TYR A 137 21.28 2.08 -1.68
C TYR A 137 21.64 0.92 -0.74
N GLN A 138 22.26 1.19 0.40
CA GLN A 138 22.53 0.16 1.41
C GLN A 138 21.23 -0.47 1.92
N LYS A 139 20.23 0.36 2.25
CA LYS A 139 18.89 -0.07 2.66
C LYS A 139 18.16 -0.84 1.54
N GLU A 140 18.35 -0.44 0.30
CA GLU A 140 17.75 -1.15 -0.84
C GLU A 140 18.30 -2.56 -0.99
N TRP A 141 19.59 -2.77 -0.76
CA TRP A 141 20.19 -4.11 -0.73
C TRP A 141 19.66 -4.94 0.43
N ALA A 142 19.52 -4.36 1.63
CA ALA A 142 18.88 -5.06 2.75
C ALA A 142 17.45 -5.49 2.40
N ARG A 143 16.65 -4.60 1.81
CA ARG A 143 15.32 -4.94 1.30
C ARG A 143 15.37 -6.04 0.26
N TYR A 144 16.26 -5.95 -0.74
CA TYR A 144 16.38 -6.95 -1.79
C TYR A 144 16.62 -8.36 -1.25
N VAL A 145 17.51 -8.50 -0.30
CA VAL A 145 17.86 -9.78 0.32
C VAL A 145 16.73 -10.27 1.24
N PHE A 146 16.32 -9.45 2.21
CA PHE A 146 15.46 -9.87 3.31
C PHE A 146 13.97 -9.83 3.01
N SER A 147 13.53 -9.24 1.89
CA SER A 147 12.16 -9.40 1.40
C SER A 147 11.87 -10.82 0.89
N ALA A 148 12.87 -11.65 0.70
CA ALA A 148 12.68 -13.04 0.34
C ALA A 148 12.11 -13.86 1.51
N LYS A 149 10.94 -14.47 1.31
CA LYS A 149 10.26 -15.29 2.32
C LYS A 149 10.95 -16.64 2.56
N ARG A 150 11.49 -17.24 1.48
CA ARG A 150 12.14 -18.55 1.53
C ARG A 150 13.63 -18.39 1.76
N ALA A 151 14.19 -19.21 2.64
CA ALA A 151 15.63 -19.21 2.98
C ALA A 151 16.53 -19.42 1.74
N GLU A 152 16.17 -20.34 0.85
CA GLU A 152 16.88 -20.59 -0.40
C GLU A 152 16.92 -19.35 -1.31
N THR A 153 15.79 -18.65 -1.45
CA THR A 153 15.72 -17.43 -2.23
C THR A 153 16.56 -16.32 -1.61
N ARG A 154 16.59 -16.25 -0.28
CA ARG A 154 17.43 -15.29 0.45
C ARG A 154 18.91 -15.57 0.19
N LYS A 155 19.34 -16.81 0.33
CA LYS A 155 20.72 -17.24 0.06
C LYS A 155 21.14 -16.94 -1.39
N LYS A 156 20.27 -17.23 -2.37
CA LYS A 156 20.51 -16.89 -3.77
C LYS A 156 20.70 -15.38 -3.98
N ARG A 157 19.85 -14.56 -3.34
CA ARG A 157 19.95 -13.09 -3.41
C ARG A 157 21.19 -12.53 -2.72
N GLN A 158 21.65 -13.15 -1.63
CA GLN A 158 22.90 -12.81 -0.97
C GLN A 158 24.09 -13.03 -1.91
N THR A 159 24.16 -14.22 -2.53
CA THR A 159 25.21 -14.53 -3.52
C THR A 159 25.17 -13.56 -4.70
N GLU A 160 23.98 -13.29 -5.24
CA GLU A 160 23.82 -12.35 -6.37
C GLU A 160 24.24 -10.93 -5.99
N MET A 161 23.91 -10.46 -4.79
CA MET A 161 24.35 -9.18 -4.26
C MET A 161 25.88 -9.07 -4.22
N LEU A 162 26.54 -10.06 -3.65
CA LEU A 162 28.02 -10.08 -3.57
C LEU A 162 28.68 -9.99 -4.96
N VAL A 163 28.17 -10.74 -5.94
CA VAL A 163 28.68 -10.70 -7.32
C VAL A 163 28.50 -9.30 -7.91
N ILE A 164 27.33 -8.69 -7.76
CA ILE A 164 27.04 -7.37 -8.33
C ILE A 164 27.89 -6.28 -7.68
N LEU A 165 28.03 -6.31 -6.36
CA LEU A 165 28.86 -5.36 -5.62
C LEU A 165 30.36 -5.55 -5.93
N LYS A 166 30.83 -6.77 -6.09
CA LYS A 166 32.22 -7.09 -6.49
C LYS A 166 32.56 -6.49 -7.86
N GLU A 167 31.59 -6.44 -8.79
CA GLU A 167 31.75 -5.79 -10.10
C GLU A 167 31.55 -4.27 -10.06
N GLY A 168 31.36 -3.66 -8.88
CA GLY A 168 31.25 -2.21 -8.67
C GLY A 168 29.90 -1.59 -8.98
N TYR A 169 28.83 -2.39 -9.16
CA TYR A 169 27.50 -1.87 -9.45
C TYR A 169 26.71 -1.54 -8.18
N LYS A 170 26.08 -0.36 -8.17
CA LYS A 170 25.30 0.12 -7.03
C LYS A 170 23.97 -0.60 -6.84
N THR A 171 23.36 -1.09 -7.94
CA THR A 171 22.05 -1.76 -7.93
C THR A 171 22.00 -2.90 -8.92
N LYS A 172 21.09 -3.84 -8.69
CA LYS A 172 20.81 -4.93 -9.63
C LYS A 172 20.32 -4.41 -11.00
N ALA A 173 19.54 -3.34 -11.02
CA ALA A 173 19.03 -2.75 -12.25
C ALA A 173 20.18 -2.25 -13.16
N LEU A 174 21.14 -1.53 -12.60
CA LEU A 174 22.33 -1.08 -13.33
C LEU A 174 23.17 -2.23 -13.85
N TYR A 175 23.33 -3.29 -13.06
CA TYR A 175 24.02 -4.50 -13.48
C TYR A 175 23.34 -5.20 -14.66
N GLN A 176 22.01 -5.27 -14.66
CA GLN A 176 21.27 -5.88 -15.75
C GLN A 176 21.29 -5.06 -17.05
N GLN A 177 21.35 -3.73 -16.96
CA GLN A 177 21.45 -2.86 -18.14
C GLN A 177 22.75 -3.09 -18.93
N ARG A 178 23.85 -3.48 -18.29
CA ARG A 178 25.12 -3.81 -18.96
C ARG A 178 25.02 -5.05 -19.85
N LYS A 179 24.11 -5.98 -19.55
CA LYS A 179 23.97 -7.25 -20.28
C LYS A 179 23.08 -7.16 -21.53
N LYS A 180 22.53 -5.97 -21.80
CA LYS A 180 21.83 -5.64 -23.04
C LYS A 180 22.75 -4.86 -23.98
#